data_82ad083be817284e60d179f80aac9133
#
_entry.id   82ad083be817284e60d179f80aac9133
#
_cell.length_a   1.000
_cell.length_b   1.000
_cell.length_c   1.000
_cell.angle_alpha   90.00
_cell.angle_beta   90.00
_cell.angle_gamma   90.00
#
_symmetry.space_group_name_H-M   'P 1'
#
loop_
_entity.id
_entity.type
_entity.pdbx_description
1 polymer ?
#
loop_
_entity_poly.entity_id
_entity_poly.type
_entity_poly.pdbx_seq_one_letter_code
_entity_poly.pdbx_strand_id
1 'polypeptide(L)'
;MRLPTISNAQAQRLPSIDAAPEARVTHMVSLSLPEVQFNTATPHHAVDKHLRQRKAPHTFLRLSFLVQNLSTTYTDDVRDRGEIFVPAARSRTAFVDTDEIAEVAAHVLTEVGHLGKAYTLSGEQSLDYYSVAAQLSAELGFPVLYARPSVDTIGNRFI
;
A
#
# COMPACT_ATOMS: atom_id res chain seq x y z
N MET A 1 18.94 2.49 -4.40
CA MET A 1 18.24 1.36 -5.07
C MET A 1 16.85 1.89 -5.46
N ARG A 2 16.56 2.07 -6.73
CA ARG A 2 15.22 2.49 -7.16
C ARG A 2 14.27 1.34 -6.87
N LEU A 3 13.25 1.59 -6.05
CA LEU A 3 12.12 0.66 -5.90
C LEU A 3 11.49 0.46 -7.28
N PRO A 4 11.09 -0.77 -7.64
CA PRO A 4 10.41 -1.01 -8.90
C PRO A 4 9.18 -0.11 -8.95
N THR A 5 9.12 0.75 -9.96
CA THR A 5 7.98 1.62 -10.18
C THR A 5 6.71 0.78 -10.27
N ILE A 6 5.65 1.23 -9.63
CA ILE A 6 4.32 0.61 -9.62
C ILE A 6 3.84 0.25 -11.06
N SER A 7 4.33 0.98 -12.06
CA SER A 7 4.07 0.74 -13.49
C SER A 7 4.45 -0.67 -13.99
N ASN A 8 5.42 -1.34 -13.36
CA ASN A 8 5.85 -2.70 -13.74
C ASN A 8 5.14 -3.81 -12.97
N ALA A 9 4.29 -3.46 -12.00
CA ALA A 9 3.61 -4.45 -11.15
C ALA A 9 2.68 -5.37 -11.96
N GLN A 10 2.04 -4.85 -13.01
CA GLN A 10 1.21 -5.67 -13.89
C GLN A 10 2.03 -6.70 -14.66
N ALA A 11 3.14 -6.27 -15.31
CA ALA A 11 4.00 -7.14 -16.09
C ALA A 11 4.62 -8.29 -15.28
N GLN A 12 4.82 -8.07 -13.97
CA GLN A 12 5.37 -9.09 -13.09
C GLN A 12 4.31 -9.97 -12.44
N ARG A 13 3.17 -9.40 -12.02
CA ARG A 13 2.16 -10.12 -11.23
C ARG A 13 1.19 -10.92 -12.09
N LEU A 14 0.80 -10.43 -13.27
CA LEU A 14 -0.16 -11.17 -14.11
C LEU A 14 0.37 -12.54 -14.58
N PRO A 15 1.63 -12.68 -15.05
CA PRO A 15 2.18 -13.98 -15.40
C PRO A 15 2.24 -14.96 -14.21
N SER A 16 2.53 -14.44 -13.00
CA SER A 16 2.55 -15.29 -11.79
C SER A 16 1.15 -15.83 -11.45
N ILE A 17 0.12 -15.02 -11.65
CA ILE A 17 -1.27 -15.47 -11.47
C ILE A 17 -1.65 -16.52 -12.52
N ASP A 18 -1.21 -16.34 -13.77
CA ASP A 18 -1.49 -17.29 -14.85
C ASP A 18 -0.78 -18.63 -14.65
N ALA A 19 0.42 -18.62 -14.05
CA ALA A 19 1.17 -19.85 -13.75
C ALA A 19 0.70 -20.58 -12.47
N ALA A 20 -0.07 -19.94 -11.62
CA ALA A 20 -0.49 -20.48 -10.32
C ALA A 20 -1.25 -21.84 -10.43
N PRO A 21 -2.17 -22.07 -11.40
CA PRO A 21 -2.83 -23.35 -11.56
C PRO A 21 -1.87 -24.49 -11.88
N GLU A 22 -0.88 -24.29 -12.75
CA GLU A 22 0.12 -25.29 -13.11
C GLU A 22 1.01 -25.63 -11.90
N ALA A 23 1.31 -24.64 -11.06
CA ALA A 23 2.03 -24.78 -9.80
C ALA A 23 1.15 -25.36 -8.66
N ARG A 24 -0.12 -25.69 -8.94
CA ARG A 24 -1.09 -26.20 -7.96
C ARG A 24 -1.27 -25.28 -6.74
N VAL A 25 -1.22 -23.99 -6.95
CA VAL A 25 -1.49 -23.02 -5.91
C VAL A 25 -2.97 -23.08 -5.53
N THR A 26 -3.23 -23.36 -4.27
CA THR A 26 -4.59 -23.52 -3.73
C THR A 26 -5.18 -22.24 -3.15
N HIS A 27 -4.33 -21.25 -2.81
CA HIS A 27 -4.77 -19.97 -2.29
C HIS A 27 -3.72 -18.88 -2.57
N MET A 28 -4.18 -17.73 -2.99
CA MET A 28 -3.36 -16.52 -3.21
C MET A 28 -3.88 -15.38 -2.36
N VAL A 29 -2.99 -14.68 -1.66
CA VAL A 29 -3.32 -13.44 -0.97
C VAL A 29 -2.77 -12.28 -1.78
N SER A 30 -3.63 -11.36 -2.19
CA SER A 30 -3.25 -10.17 -2.95
C SER A 30 -3.40 -8.92 -2.10
N LEU A 31 -2.28 -8.20 -1.91
CA LEU A 31 -2.31 -6.86 -1.33
C LEU A 31 -2.88 -5.88 -2.36
N SER A 32 -3.92 -5.18 -1.97
CA SER A 32 -4.71 -4.28 -2.83
C SER A 32 -5.03 -2.98 -2.10
N LEU A 33 -5.83 -2.12 -2.70
CA LEU A 33 -6.21 -0.84 -2.14
C LEU A 33 -7.71 -0.81 -1.80
N PRO A 34 -8.12 -0.04 -0.79
CA PRO A 34 -9.53 0.28 -0.59
C PRO A 34 -10.13 0.88 -1.86
N GLU A 35 -11.38 0.56 -2.14
CA GLU A 35 -12.13 1.11 -3.28
C GLU A 35 -11.46 0.97 -4.65
N VAL A 36 -10.50 0.05 -4.80
CA VAL A 36 -9.73 -0.19 -6.03
C VAL A 36 -10.63 -0.45 -7.26
N GLN A 37 -11.85 -0.97 -7.04
CA GLN A 37 -12.82 -1.21 -8.11
C GLN A 37 -13.27 0.07 -8.82
N PHE A 38 -13.19 1.22 -8.16
CA PHE A 38 -13.56 2.53 -8.71
C PHE A 38 -12.37 3.28 -9.31
N ASN A 39 -11.14 2.83 -9.06
CA ASN A 39 -9.93 3.46 -9.59
C ASN A 39 -9.23 2.55 -10.60
N THR A 40 -9.74 2.58 -11.84
CA THR A 40 -9.26 1.74 -12.95
C THR A 40 -7.85 2.08 -13.43
N ALA A 41 -7.31 3.24 -13.06
CA ALA A 41 -5.97 3.68 -13.43
C ALA A 41 -4.86 3.02 -12.59
N THR A 42 -5.21 2.41 -11.45
CA THR A 42 -4.20 1.79 -10.58
C THR A 42 -3.79 0.40 -11.08
N PRO A 43 -2.51 0.05 -10.97
CA PRO A 43 -2.03 -1.30 -11.25
C PRO A 43 -2.73 -2.38 -10.42
N HIS A 44 -3.15 -2.04 -9.19
CA HIS A 44 -3.90 -2.94 -8.31
C HIS A 44 -5.25 -3.31 -8.89
N HIS A 45 -5.96 -2.37 -9.54
CA HIS A 45 -7.23 -2.67 -10.23
C HIS A 45 -7.06 -3.78 -11.29
N ALA A 46 -6.01 -3.69 -12.10
CA ALA A 46 -5.76 -4.69 -13.14
C ALA A 46 -5.47 -6.07 -12.54
N VAL A 47 -4.70 -6.15 -11.44
CA VAL A 47 -4.41 -7.40 -10.73
C VAL A 47 -5.68 -7.99 -10.11
N ASP A 48 -6.48 -7.19 -9.40
CA ASP A 48 -7.74 -7.63 -8.80
C ASP A 48 -8.71 -8.14 -9.87
N LYS A 49 -8.83 -7.41 -10.99
CA LYS A 49 -9.65 -7.80 -12.13
C LYS A 49 -9.18 -9.12 -12.73
N HIS A 50 -7.87 -9.29 -12.92
CA HIS A 50 -7.29 -10.49 -13.51
C HIS A 50 -7.53 -11.73 -12.63
N LEU A 51 -7.28 -11.63 -11.32
CA LEU A 51 -7.58 -12.69 -10.35
C LEU A 51 -9.04 -13.15 -10.43
N ARG A 52 -9.98 -12.21 -10.51
CA ARG A 52 -11.41 -12.52 -10.64
C ARG A 52 -11.76 -13.15 -11.98
N GLN A 53 -11.22 -12.64 -13.09
CA GLN A 53 -11.47 -13.17 -14.42
C GLN A 53 -10.94 -14.61 -14.58
N ARG A 54 -9.78 -14.89 -13.99
CA ARG A 54 -9.19 -16.25 -13.98
C ARG A 54 -9.88 -17.19 -12.99
N LYS A 55 -10.81 -16.67 -12.16
CA LYS A 55 -11.43 -17.42 -11.05
C LYS A 55 -10.39 -18.09 -10.15
N ALA A 56 -9.21 -17.45 -10.05
CA ALA A 56 -8.12 -17.94 -9.22
C ALA A 56 -8.55 -17.97 -7.75
N PRO A 57 -8.12 -18.96 -6.96
CA PRO A 57 -8.43 -19.00 -5.53
C PRO A 57 -7.69 -17.88 -4.80
N HIS A 58 -8.40 -16.82 -4.42
CA HIS A 58 -7.77 -15.61 -3.88
C HIS A 58 -8.52 -15.01 -2.69
N THR A 59 -7.78 -14.21 -1.91
CA THR A 59 -8.28 -13.25 -0.93
C THR A 59 -7.60 -11.91 -1.15
N PHE A 60 -8.34 -10.81 -1.07
CA PHE A 60 -7.79 -9.46 -1.12
C PHE A 60 -7.59 -8.91 0.29
N LEU A 61 -6.38 -8.43 0.58
CA LEU A 61 -6.10 -7.57 1.73
C LEU A 61 -5.98 -6.14 1.22
N ARG A 62 -6.96 -5.31 1.51
CA ARG A 62 -7.05 -3.93 1.07
C ARG A 62 -6.45 -3.04 2.14
N LEU A 63 -5.28 -2.51 1.85
CA LEU A 63 -4.47 -1.80 2.81
C LEU A 63 -4.73 -0.30 2.72
N SER A 64 -4.80 0.34 3.86
CA SER A 64 -4.63 1.78 4.00
C SER A 64 -3.16 2.15 3.71
N PHE A 65 -2.61 3.16 4.33
CA PHE A 65 -1.23 3.59 4.12
C PHE A 65 -0.28 2.84 5.06
N LEU A 66 0.80 2.26 4.51
CA LEU A 66 1.80 1.56 5.32
C LEU A 66 2.63 2.57 6.12
N VAL A 67 2.71 2.37 7.44
CA VAL A 67 3.56 3.24 8.29
C VAL A 67 5.03 3.16 7.87
N GLN A 68 5.50 2.00 7.41
CA GLN A 68 6.87 1.80 6.93
C GLN A 68 7.22 2.62 5.69
N ASN A 69 6.25 3.16 4.96
CA ASN A 69 6.56 4.11 3.88
C ASN A 69 7.27 5.37 4.39
N LEU A 70 7.03 5.77 5.63
CA LEU A 70 7.71 6.91 6.26
C LEU A 70 9.21 6.65 6.44
N SER A 71 9.60 5.41 6.72
CA SER A 71 10.99 4.98 6.91
C SER A 71 11.63 4.34 5.67
N THR A 72 10.91 4.21 4.56
CA THR A 72 11.43 3.65 3.30
C THR A 72 11.27 4.62 2.15
N THR A 73 10.06 4.79 1.64
CA THR A 73 9.78 5.61 0.44
C THR A 73 10.07 7.10 0.68
N TYR A 74 9.77 7.60 1.87
CA TYR A 74 9.93 9.01 2.24
C TYR A 74 11.17 9.30 3.12
N THR A 75 12.03 8.30 3.33
CA THR A 75 13.23 8.44 4.19
C THR A 75 14.12 9.60 3.79
N ASP A 76 14.42 9.73 2.50
CA ASP A 76 15.32 10.78 2.02
C ASP A 76 14.72 12.18 2.20
N ASP A 77 13.42 12.34 2.01
CA ASP A 77 12.75 13.62 2.26
C ASP A 77 12.75 13.98 3.74
N VAL A 78 12.47 13.01 4.63
CA VAL A 78 12.48 13.22 6.07
C VAL A 78 13.90 13.50 6.58
N ARG A 79 14.89 12.68 6.21
CA ARG A 79 16.26 12.76 6.68
C ARG A 79 16.99 14.01 6.16
N ASP A 80 16.88 14.27 4.85
CA ASP A 80 17.74 15.25 4.18
C ASP A 80 17.07 16.63 4.09
N ARG A 81 15.74 16.70 4.14
CA ARG A 81 14.97 17.94 4.02
C ARG A 81 14.14 18.29 5.25
N GLY A 82 13.96 17.34 6.17
CA GLY A 82 13.03 17.52 7.29
C GLY A 82 11.58 17.67 6.84
N GLU A 83 11.18 17.00 5.75
CA GLU A 83 9.85 17.18 5.16
C GLU A 83 9.14 15.85 4.87
N ILE A 84 7.83 15.83 5.10
CA ILE A 84 6.94 14.80 4.56
C ILE A 84 6.28 15.37 3.29
N PHE A 85 6.54 14.74 2.15
CA PHE A 85 6.03 15.17 0.86
C PHE A 85 4.97 14.21 0.32
N VAL A 86 3.74 14.31 0.84
CA VAL A 86 2.59 13.48 0.46
C VAL A 86 1.41 14.36 0.08
N PRO A 87 0.72 14.13 -1.04
CA PRO A 87 -0.39 14.96 -1.51
C PRO A 87 -1.71 14.63 -0.80
N ALA A 88 -1.73 14.79 0.51
CA ALA A 88 -2.89 14.43 1.32
C ALA A 88 -3.72 15.63 1.80
N ALA A 89 -3.27 16.86 1.53
CA ALA A 89 -3.93 18.09 2.00
C ALA A 89 -4.24 18.05 3.51
N ARG A 90 -5.52 17.98 3.88
CA ARG A 90 -6.01 17.79 5.25
C ARG A 90 -6.65 16.43 5.49
N SER A 91 -6.49 15.51 4.53
CA SER A 91 -7.03 14.16 4.67
C SER A 91 -6.38 13.45 5.85
N ARG A 92 -7.17 12.63 6.52
CA ARG A 92 -6.69 11.78 7.60
C ARG A 92 -6.43 10.38 7.05
N THR A 93 -5.37 9.77 7.51
CA THR A 93 -4.92 8.44 7.08
C THR A 93 -4.82 7.53 8.30
N ALA A 94 -5.44 6.36 8.23
CA ALA A 94 -5.26 5.30 9.21
C ALA A 94 -4.06 4.45 8.75
N PHE A 95 -2.93 4.64 9.39
CA PHE A 95 -1.70 3.91 9.08
C PHE A 95 -1.79 2.48 9.61
N VAL A 96 -1.31 1.53 8.83
CA VAL A 96 -1.26 0.11 9.21
C VAL A 96 0.19 -0.37 9.16
N ASP A 97 0.56 -1.22 10.12
CA ASP A 97 1.88 -1.82 10.19
C ASP A 97 2.00 -3.04 9.27
N THR A 98 3.19 -3.25 8.70
CA THR A 98 3.46 -4.43 7.85
C THR A 98 3.41 -5.74 8.62
N ASP A 99 3.75 -5.75 9.90
CA ASP A 99 3.72 -6.96 10.74
C ASP A 99 2.26 -7.36 11.02
N GLU A 100 1.36 -6.39 11.29
CA GLU A 100 -0.08 -6.64 11.41
C GLU A 100 -0.66 -7.22 10.11
N ILE A 101 -0.22 -6.72 8.95
CA ILE A 101 -0.64 -7.25 7.65
C ILE A 101 -0.14 -8.68 7.46
N ALA A 102 1.11 -8.97 7.87
CA ALA A 102 1.69 -10.30 7.77
C ALA A 102 0.96 -11.32 8.64
N GLU A 103 0.55 -10.94 9.85
CA GLU A 103 -0.28 -11.78 10.72
C GLU A 103 -1.62 -12.11 10.06
N VAL A 104 -2.34 -11.12 9.55
CA VAL A 104 -3.61 -11.34 8.85
C VAL A 104 -3.40 -12.22 7.61
N ALA A 105 -2.33 -11.99 6.84
CA ALA A 105 -2.02 -12.80 5.67
C ALA A 105 -1.73 -14.27 6.04
N ALA A 106 -1.02 -14.50 7.15
CA ALA A 106 -0.76 -15.84 7.66
C ALA A 106 -2.06 -16.56 8.07
N HIS A 107 -2.94 -15.90 8.83
CA HIS A 107 -4.26 -16.46 9.19
C HIS A 107 -5.09 -16.79 7.93
N VAL A 108 -5.16 -15.88 6.98
CA VAL A 108 -5.91 -16.06 5.73
C VAL A 108 -5.39 -17.26 4.92
N LEU A 109 -4.07 -17.50 4.93
CA LEU A 109 -3.45 -18.60 4.18
C LEU A 109 -3.56 -19.95 4.89
N THR A 110 -3.66 -19.98 6.22
CA THR A 110 -3.63 -21.19 7.02
C THR A 110 -5.01 -21.66 7.49
N GLU A 111 -5.97 -20.75 7.56
CA GLU A 111 -7.33 -21.05 8.00
C GLU A 111 -8.30 -21.19 6.83
N VAL A 112 -9.37 -21.93 7.05
CA VAL A 112 -10.43 -22.12 6.03
C VAL A 112 -11.44 -20.98 6.05
N GLY A 113 -12.13 -20.76 4.91
CA GLY A 113 -13.25 -19.83 4.86
C GLY A 113 -12.88 -18.42 4.36
N HIS A 114 -11.67 -18.20 3.87
CA HIS A 114 -11.19 -16.89 3.39
C HIS A 114 -11.23 -16.74 1.86
N LEU A 115 -11.37 -17.84 1.12
CA LEU A 115 -11.42 -17.78 -0.34
C LEU A 115 -12.53 -16.89 -0.86
N GLY A 116 -12.21 -16.06 -1.84
CA GLY A 116 -13.13 -15.12 -2.49
C GLY A 116 -13.47 -13.87 -1.64
N LYS A 117 -12.89 -13.75 -0.45
CA LYS A 117 -13.15 -12.60 0.44
C LYS A 117 -12.21 -11.44 0.19
N ALA A 118 -12.58 -10.28 0.72
CA ALA A 118 -11.76 -9.08 0.76
C ALA A 118 -11.87 -8.47 2.16
N TYR A 119 -10.73 -8.17 2.75
CA TYR A 119 -10.62 -7.54 4.06
C TYR A 119 -9.95 -6.18 3.91
N THR A 120 -10.52 -5.16 4.55
CA THR A 120 -9.88 -3.85 4.64
C THR A 120 -9.08 -3.79 5.94
N LEU A 121 -7.79 -3.49 5.83
CA LEU A 121 -6.88 -3.37 6.95
C LEU A 121 -6.50 -1.89 7.13
N SER A 122 -6.70 -1.39 8.33
CA SER A 122 -6.36 -0.03 8.72
C SER A 122 -5.99 0.00 10.20
N GLY A 123 -5.09 0.91 10.60
CA GLY A 123 -4.78 1.09 12.01
C GLY A 123 -5.95 1.71 12.78
N GLU A 124 -5.85 1.69 14.10
CA GLU A 124 -6.89 2.20 15.01
C GLU A 124 -7.09 3.72 14.91
N GLN A 125 -5.99 4.44 14.70
CA GLN A 125 -6.01 5.90 14.68
C GLN A 125 -5.87 6.44 13.26
N SER A 126 -6.73 7.40 12.95
CA SER A 126 -6.62 8.20 11.74
C SER A 126 -5.89 9.50 12.08
N LEU A 127 -4.76 9.75 11.43
CA LEU A 127 -3.91 10.92 11.63
C LEU A 127 -3.85 11.77 10.37
N ASP A 128 -3.79 13.08 10.53
CA ASP A 128 -3.37 13.98 9.45
C ASP A 128 -1.83 14.07 9.39
N TYR A 129 -1.29 14.51 8.26
CA TYR A 129 0.17 14.56 8.08
C TYR A 129 0.86 15.66 8.90
N TYR A 130 0.12 16.63 9.46
CA TYR A 130 0.67 17.57 10.43
C TYR A 130 0.94 16.87 11.78
N SER A 131 0.00 16.03 12.22
CA SER A 131 0.17 15.20 13.42
C SER A 131 1.31 14.19 13.26
N VAL A 132 1.42 13.56 12.08
CA VAL A 132 2.53 12.64 11.76
C VAL A 132 3.87 13.38 11.80
N ALA A 133 3.96 14.57 11.21
CA ALA A 133 5.16 15.37 11.22
C ALA A 133 5.58 15.77 12.65
N ALA A 134 4.61 16.13 13.50
CA ALA A 134 4.87 16.45 14.89
C ALA A 134 5.40 15.24 15.68
N GLN A 135 4.82 14.06 15.48
CA GLN A 135 5.30 12.81 16.10
C GLN A 135 6.71 12.46 15.64
N LEU A 136 6.98 12.50 14.33
CA LEU A 136 8.32 12.25 13.80
C LEU A 136 9.35 13.25 14.33
N SER A 137 8.97 14.53 14.46
CA SER A 137 9.87 15.53 15.05
C SER A 137 10.26 15.20 16.48
N ALA A 138 9.29 14.73 17.27
CA ALA A 138 9.53 14.35 18.68
C ALA A 138 10.44 13.11 18.78
N GLU A 139 10.21 12.11 17.95
CA GLU A 139 10.98 10.86 17.99
C GLU A 139 12.39 11.00 17.40
N LEU A 140 12.53 11.77 16.33
CA LEU A 140 13.82 11.93 15.63
C LEU A 140 14.72 13.01 16.26
N GLY A 141 14.18 13.88 17.12
CA GLY A 141 14.91 14.95 17.77
C GLY A 141 15.30 16.13 16.87
N PHE A 142 14.73 16.23 15.67
CA PHE A 142 14.88 17.35 14.76
C PHE A 142 13.54 17.71 14.09
N PRO A 143 13.37 18.97 13.62
CA PRO A 143 12.12 19.41 13.02
C PRO A 143 11.79 18.66 11.73
N VAL A 144 10.59 18.08 11.66
CA VAL A 144 9.98 17.51 10.45
C VAL A 144 8.70 18.28 10.16
N LEU A 145 8.51 18.73 8.94
CA LEU A 145 7.36 19.51 8.51
C LEU A 145 6.55 18.76 7.43
N TYR A 146 5.26 18.98 7.42
CA TYR A 146 4.43 18.53 6.31
C TYR A 146 4.42 19.59 5.19
N ALA A 147 5.06 19.28 4.06
CA ALA A 147 5.24 20.22 2.95
C ALA A 147 3.95 20.56 2.18
N ARG A 148 2.86 19.80 2.39
CA ARG A 148 1.55 19.97 1.73
C ARG A 148 1.67 20.24 0.21
N PRO A 149 2.27 19.33 -0.58
CA PRO A 149 2.44 19.54 -2.01
C PRO A 149 1.08 19.62 -2.72
N SER A 150 1.01 20.46 -3.76
CA SER A 150 -0.12 20.43 -4.70
C SER A 150 0.00 19.23 -5.64
N VAL A 151 -1.11 18.80 -6.23
CA VAL A 151 -1.13 17.69 -7.19
C VAL A 151 -0.19 17.97 -8.38
N ASP A 152 -0.11 19.22 -8.82
CA ASP A 152 0.76 19.66 -9.91
C ASP A 152 2.25 19.57 -9.58
N THR A 153 2.61 19.74 -8.30
CA THR A 153 4.00 19.66 -7.83
C THR A 153 4.53 18.22 -7.83
N ILE A 154 3.63 17.24 -7.74
CA ILE A 154 3.98 15.83 -7.67
C ILE A 154 4.40 15.29 -9.03
N GLY A 155 3.73 15.69 -10.11
CA GLY A 155 4.06 15.28 -11.48
C GLY A 155 5.52 15.56 -11.85
N ASN A 156 6.13 16.58 -11.28
CA ASN A 156 7.51 16.99 -11.58
C ASN A 156 8.57 16.29 -10.70
N ARG A 157 8.17 15.55 -9.66
CA ARG A 157 9.12 14.95 -8.69
C ARG A 157 9.30 13.44 -8.84
N PHE A 158 8.35 12.77 -9.48
CA PHE A 158 8.34 11.32 -9.67
C PHE A 158 8.48 10.87 -11.14
N ILE A 159 8.80 11.82 -12.05
CA ILE A 159 9.13 11.55 -13.47
C ILE A 159 10.63 11.37 -13.67
#